data_0c6f598205300926b1a41c01cb20dd92
#
_entry.id   0c6f598205300926b1a41c01cb20dd92
#
_cell.length_a   1.000
_cell.length_b   1.000
_cell.length_c   1.000
_cell.angle_alpha   90.00
_cell.angle_beta   90.00
_cell.angle_gamma   90.00
#
_symmetry.space_group_name_H-M   'P 1'
#
loop_
_entity.id
_entity.type
_entity.pdbx_description
1 polymer ?
#
loop_
_entity_poly.entity_id
_entity_poly.type
_entity_poly.pdbx_seq_one_letter_code
_entity_poly.pdbx_strand_id
1 'polypeptide(L)'
;MKPFRWSHDKNEALKVERDISFEVIALAIEADGLLDELRHPNTEKYPNQSVLVVAFDGYVYLVPYVEEQDHYFLKTVIPSRKATRDYLLRSNPDEKT
;
A
#
# COMPACT_ATOMS: atom_id res chain seq x y z
N MET A 1 0.27 -4.64 15.88
CA MET A 1 0.60 -3.63 14.83
C MET A 1 0.17 -2.26 15.29
N LYS A 2 0.98 -1.25 15.01
CA LYS A 2 0.61 0.12 15.34
C LYS A 2 -0.59 0.55 14.51
N PRO A 3 -1.38 1.50 15.00
CA PRO A 3 -2.50 2.01 14.21
C PRO A 3 -2.01 2.80 13.01
N PHE A 4 -2.89 2.90 12.01
CA PHE A 4 -2.64 3.70 10.81
C PHE A 4 -3.25 5.08 10.99
N ARG A 5 -2.54 6.09 10.51
CA ARG A 5 -3.04 7.47 10.47
C ARG A 5 -2.76 8.06 9.11
N TRP A 6 -3.47 9.11 8.76
CA TRP A 6 -3.32 9.75 7.46
C TRP A 6 -3.89 11.17 7.52
N SER A 7 -3.60 11.94 6.46
CA SER A 7 -4.14 13.27 6.33
C SER A 7 -5.59 13.20 5.84
N HIS A 8 -6.49 13.93 6.51
CA HIS A 8 -7.88 13.98 6.10
C HIS A 8 -8.01 14.54 4.68
N ASP A 9 -7.28 15.63 4.40
CA ASP A 9 -7.36 16.26 3.09
C ASP A 9 -6.88 15.33 1.99
N LYS A 10 -5.80 14.59 2.25
CA LYS A 10 -5.30 13.63 1.26
C LYS A 10 -6.30 12.51 1.03
N ASN A 11 -6.95 12.07 2.10
CA ASN A 11 -7.94 11.00 2.00
C ASN A 11 -9.12 11.44 1.13
N GLU A 12 -9.61 12.68 1.33
CA GLU A 12 -10.70 13.19 0.51
C GLU A 12 -10.29 13.34 -0.95
N ALA A 13 -9.05 13.77 -1.20
CA ALA A 13 -8.55 13.87 -2.57
C ALA A 13 -8.47 12.50 -3.24
N LEU A 14 -8.04 11.47 -2.51
CA LEU A 14 -7.96 10.11 -3.07
C LEU A 14 -9.34 9.59 -3.46
N LYS A 15 -10.35 9.89 -2.66
CA LYS A 15 -11.72 9.44 -2.98
C LYS A 15 -12.19 10.05 -4.29
N VAL A 16 -11.87 11.32 -4.52
CA VAL A 16 -12.28 12.01 -5.73
C VAL A 16 -11.44 11.59 -6.94
N GLU A 17 -10.13 11.52 -6.76
CA GLU A 17 -9.21 11.32 -7.88
C GLU A 17 -9.05 9.87 -8.28
N ARG A 18 -9.12 8.94 -7.31
CA ARG A 18 -8.78 7.54 -7.55
C ARG A 18 -9.83 6.56 -7.05
N ASP A 19 -10.92 7.07 -6.50
CA ASP A 19 -12.02 6.25 -6.00
C ASP A 19 -11.51 5.22 -4.98
N ILE A 20 -10.60 5.63 -4.12
CA ILE A 20 -10.01 4.79 -3.08
C ILE A 20 -9.83 5.65 -1.84
N SER A 21 -9.83 5.02 -0.67
CA SER A 21 -9.61 5.73 0.58
C SER A 21 -8.61 4.99 1.44
N PHE A 22 -8.02 5.70 2.41
CA PHE A 22 -7.14 5.03 3.36
C PHE A 22 -7.92 4.05 4.23
N GLU A 23 -9.19 4.33 4.53
CA GLU A 23 -10.01 3.40 5.31
C GLU A 23 -10.14 2.06 4.61
N VAL A 24 -10.37 2.08 3.30
CA VAL A 24 -10.50 0.86 2.52
C VAL A 24 -9.18 0.09 2.53
N ILE A 25 -8.06 0.79 2.41
CA ILE A 25 -6.75 0.16 2.45
C ILE A 25 -6.50 -0.49 3.81
N ALA A 26 -6.85 0.20 4.90
CA ALA A 26 -6.68 -0.36 6.23
C ALA A 26 -7.51 -1.63 6.41
N LEU A 27 -8.75 -1.61 5.93
CA LEU A 27 -9.59 -2.81 5.99
C LEU A 27 -9.02 -3.94 5.14
N ALA A 28 -8.47 -3.63 3.98
CA ALA A 28 -7.85 -4.65 3.13
C ALA A 28 -6.66 -5.29 3.83
N ILE A 29 -5.86 -4.50 4.55
CA ILE A 29 -4.73 -5.04 5.29
C ILE A 29 -5.23 -5.99 6.38
N GLU A 30 -6.28 -5.62 7.10
CA GLU A 30 -6.85 -6.48 8.13
C GLU A 30 -7.41 -7.78 7.56
N ALA A 31 -7.82 -7.75 6.30
CA ALA A 31 -8.40 -8.92 5.62
C ALA A 31 -7.34 -9.67 4.81
N ASP A 32 -6.08 -9.62 5.25
CA ASP A 32 -4.96 -10.34 4.62
C ASP A 32 -4.60 -9.82 3.24
N GLY A 33 -4.91 -8.57 2.95
CA GLY A 33 -4.54 -7.97 1.67
C GLY A 33 -3.12 -7.46 1.61
N LEU A 34 -2.40 -7.45 2.74
CA LEU A 34 -1.02 -7.00 2.73
C LEU A 34 -0.14 -8.08 2.13
N LEU A 35 0.46 -7.78 0.97
CA LEU A 35 1.25 -8.76 0.23
C LEU A 35 2.74 -8.65 0.52
N ASP A 36 3.21 -7.44 0.79
CA ASP A 36 4.65 -7.22 0.95
C ASP A 36 4.89 -5.86 1.58
N GLU A 37 6.10 -5.68 2.05
CA GLU A 37 6.54 -4.40 2.59
C GLU A 37 7.93 -4.12 2.05
N LEU A 38 8.09 -3.00 1.34
CA LEU A 38 9.33 -2.64 0.67
C LEU A 38 9.95 -1.43 1.34
N ARG A 39 11.24 -1.52 1.66
CA ARG A 39 11.93 -0.39 2.26
C ARG A 39 12.27 0.65 1.19
N HIS A 40 12.40 1.90 1.64
CA HIS A 40 12.85 2.94 0.73
C HIS A 40 14.24 2.60 0.20
N PRO A 41 14.51 2.82 -1.10
CA PRO A 41 15.82 2.49 -1.67
C PRO A 41 16.98 3.22 -0.98
N ASN A 42 16.75 4.44 -0.52
CA ASN A 42 17.75 5.22 0.19
C ASN A 42 17.46 5.21 1.68
N THR A 43 17.89 4.13 2.36
CA THR A 43 17.58 3.96 3.78
C THR A 43 18.39 4.89 4.67
N GLU A 44 19.52 5.42 4.19
CA GLU A 44 20.28 6.37 4.97
C GLU A 44 19.55 7.70 5.12
N LYS A 45 18.96 8.18 4.03
CA LYS A 45 18.25 9.45 4.05
C LYS A 45 16.83 9.29 4.57
N TYR A 46 16.21 8.14 4.31
CA TYR A 46 14.81 7.89 4.66
C TYR A 46 14.68 6.59 5.44
N PRO A 47 15.26 6.54 6.66
CA PRO A 47 15.33 5.26 7.40
C PRO A 47 13.97 4.72 7.83
N ASN A 48 12.96 5.58 7.99
CA ASN A 48 11.66 5.17 8.49
C ASN A 48 10.61 5.10 7.40
N GLN A 49 11.01 5.26 6.13
CA GLN A 49 10.05 5.25 5.03
C GLN A 49 10.06 3.90 4.32
N SER A 50 8.86 3.41 4.06
CA SER A 50 8.66 2.13 3.39
C SER A 50 7.39 2.21 2.57
N VAL A 51 7.11 1.13 1.82
CA VAL A 51 5.92 1.04 0.98
C VAL A 51 5.22 -0.27 1.29
N LEU A 52 3.94 -0.20 1.63
CA LEU A 52 3.11 -1.39 1.76
C LEU A 52 2.56 -1.76 0.39
N VAL A 53 2.56 -3.04 0.09
CA VAL A 53 1.98 -3.58 -1.15
C VAL A 53 0.69 -4.25 -0.76
N VAL A 54 -0.44 -3.69 -1.18
CA VAL A 54 -1.75 -4.10 -0.68
C VAL A 54 -2.66 -4.49 -1.84
N ALA A 55 -3.27 -5.67 -1.72
CA ALA A 55 -4.26 -6.13 -2.69
C ALA A 55 -5.65 -5.72 -2.23
N PHE A 56 -6.41 -5.16 -3.13
CA PHE A 56 -7.80 -4.82 -2.88
C PHE A 56 -8.58 -4.90 -4.19
N ASP A 57 -9.68 -5.63 -4.17
CA ASP A 57 -10.60 -5.72 -5.31
C ASP A 57 -9.90 -6.13 -6.61
N GLY A 58 -8.99 -7.10 -6.49
CA GLY A 58 -8.32 -7.65 -7.67
C GLY A 58 -7.21 -6.79 -8.23
N TYR A 59 -6.82 -5.75 -7.54
CA TYR A 59 -5.77 -4.84 -7.98
C TYR A 59 -4.78 -4.62 -6.85
N VAL A 60 -3.57 -4.18 -7.18
CA VAL A 60 -2.53 -3.96 -6.17
C VAL A 60 -2.22 -2.47 -6.08
N TYR A 61 -2.15 -1.99 -4.86
CA TYR A 61 -1.88 -0.60 -4.55
C TYR A 61 -0.59 -0.50 -3.76
N LEU A 62 0.20 0.51 -4.06
CA LEU A 62 1.40 0.84 -3.30
C LEU A 62 1.05 1.96 -2.34
N VAL A 63 1.37 1.75 -1.06
CA VAL A 63 1.01 2.70 -0.01
C VAL A 63 2.27 3.13 0.73
N PRO A 64 2.90 4.21 0.27
CA PRO A 64 4.06 4.75 0.99
C PRO A 64 3.67 5.20 2.38
N TYR A 65 4.53 4.92 3.35
CA TYR A 65 4.25 5.31 4.72
C TYR A 65 5.54 5.65 5.46
N VAL A 66 5.37 6.37 6.57
CA VAL A 66 6.44 6.68 7.48
C VAL A 66 6.11 6.03 8.81
N GLU A 67 7.07 5.30 9.38
CA GLU A 67 6.86 4.69 10.68
C GLU A 67 7.19 5.70 11.77
N GLU A 68 6.19 6.02 12.58
CA GLU A 68 6.35 6.88 13.75
C GLU A 68 6.39 6.02 15.00
N GLN A 69 6.63 6.65 16.14
CA GLN A 69 6.78 5.90 17.38
C GLN A 69 5.53 5.11 17.73
N ASP A 70 4.36 5.69 17.53
CA ASP A 70 3.10 5.07 17.96
C ASP A 70 2.12 4.81 16.82
N HIS A 71 2.51 5.06 15.57
CA HIS A 71 1.61 4.82 14.44
C HIS A 71 2.40 4.73 13.14
N TYR A 72 1.72 4.25 12.11
CA TYR A 72 2.21 4.30 10.73
C TYR A 72 1.45 5.39 10.02
N PHE A 73 2.16 6.39 9.49
CA PHE A 73 1.52 7.49 8.78
C PHE A 73 1.51 7.18 7.30
N LEU A 74 0.32 6.90 6.75
CA LEU A 74 0.15 6.57 5.34
C LEU A 74 0.17 7.85 4.52
N LYS A 75 1.04 7.91 3.53
CA LYS A 75 1.27 9.13 2.76
C LYS A 75 0.30 9.27 1.60
N THR A 76 0.09 8.20 0.85
CA THR A 76 -0.81 8.21 -0.30
C THR A 76 -1.11 6.76 -0.68
N VAL A 77 -1.95 6.58 -1.71
CA VAL A 77 -2.30 5.27 -2.25
C VAL A 77 -2.14 5.35 -3.76
N ILE A 78 -1.29 4.51 -4.32
CA ILE A 78 -0.95 4.56 -5.74
C ILE A 78 -1.33 3.23 -6.38
N PRO A 79 -2.31 3.19 -7.30
CA PRO A 79 -2.58 1.96 -8.03
C PRO A 79 -1.38 1.60 -8.90
N SER A 80 -1.02 0.32 -8.94
CA SER A 80 0.15 -0.11 -9.67
C SER A 80 -0.19 -1.29 -10.58
N ARG A 81 -0.16 -1.03 -11.88
CA ARG A 81 -0.37 -2.10 -12.86
C ARG A 81 0.75 -3.13 -12.79
N LYS A 82 1.98 -2.66 -12.64
CA LYS A 82 3.12 -3.54 -12.57
C LYS A 82 3.04 -4.44 -11.34
N ALA A 83 2.72 -3.88 -10.18
CA ALA A 83 2.60 -4.68 -8.97
C ALA A 83 1.43 -5.64 -9.06
N THR A 84 0.33 -5.23 -9.66
CA THR A 84 -0.80 -6.13 -9.86
C THR A 84 -0.37 -7.35 -10.67
N ARG A 85 0.35 -7.12 -11.76
CA ARG A 85 0.85 -8.21 -12.58
C ARG A 85 1.81 -9.07 -11.81
N ASP A 86 2.75 -8.47 -11.08
CA ASP A 86 3.81 -9.22 -10.43
C ASP A 86 3.31 -10.02 -9.23
N TYR A 87 2.37 -9.47 -8.48
CA TYR A 87 1.92 -10.11 -7.23
C TYR A 87 0.66 -10.96 -7.40
N LEU A 88 -0.20 -10.61 -8.33
CA LEU A 88 -1.46 -11.34 -8.50
C LEU A 88 -1.49 -12.19 -9.75
N LEU A 89 -1.03 -11.63 -10.88
CA LEU A 89 -1.19 -12.34 -12.15
C LEU A 89 -0.05 -13.31 -12.44
N ARG A 90 1.13 -13.04 -11.93
CA ARG A 90 2.29 -13.91 -12.13
C ARG A 90 2.46 -14.95 -11.04
N SER A 91 1.53 -15.02 -10.13
CA SER A 91 1.65 -15.95 -9.00
C SER A 91 1.38 -17.40 -9.42
N ASN A 92 0.79 -17.63 -10.59
CA ASN A 92 0.47 -18.97 -11.06
C ASN A 92 1.57 -19.47 -12.01
N PRO A 93 2.46 -20.34 -11.53
CA PRO A 93 3.57 -20.80 -12.36
C PRO A 93 3.11 -21.62 -13.56
N ASP A 94 1.93 -22.22 -13.51
CA ASP A 94 1.45 -23.04 -14.61
C ASP A 94 1.17 -22.23 -15.86
N GLU A 95 0.92 -20.95 -15.70
CA GLU A 95 0.66 -20.10 -16.86
C GLU A 95 1.88 -19.86 -17.69
N LYS A 96 3.03 -20.16 -17.17
CA LYS A 96 4.29 -19.90 -17.85
C LYS A 96 4.75 -21.05 -18.71
N THR A 97 4.13 -22.16 -18.57
CA THR A 97 4.53 -23.36 -19.29
C THR A 97 3.85 -23.52 -20.63
#